data_850efea13df92d77658d267ef51bb044
#
_entry.id   850efea13df92d77658d267ef51bb044
#
_cell.length_a   1.000
_cell.length_b   1.000
_cell.length_c   1.000
_cell.angle_alpha   90.00
_cell.angle_beta   90.00
_cell.angle_gamma   90.00
#
_symmetry.space_group_name_H-M   'P 1'
#
loop_
_entity.id
_entity.type
_entity.pdbx_description
1 polymer ?
#
loop_
_entity_poly.entity_id
_entity_poly.type
_entity_poly.pdbx_seq_one_letter_code
_entity_poly.pdbx_strand_id
1 'polypeptide(L)'
;MDRPCFHLSIPAVDLGISRDWYERVLGCRAGRSSDEALILDLAGHQLVLQRHSHDLGLKQAGIYPRHFGLIFQHSAQWQALRERVE
;
A
#
# COMPACT_ATOMS: atom_id res chain seq x y z
N MET A 1 19.13 2.10 -13.15
CA MET A 1 18.31 3.18 -12.63
C MET A 1 19.09 3.98 -11.61
N ASP A 2 19.10 5.28 -11.80
CA ASP A 2 19.94 6.15 -10.99
C ASP A 2 19.27 6.63 -9.71
N ARG A 3 17.97 6.34 -9.57
CA ARG A 3 17.22 6.80 -8.40
C ARG A 3 17.01 5.66 -7.42
N PRO A 4 17.18 5.93 -6.13
CA PRO A 4 16.87 4.93 -5.14
C PRO A 4 15.37 4.64 -5.12
N CYS A 5 15.03 3.43 -4.72
CA CYS A 5 13.64 3.01 -4.53
C CYS A 5 13.29 3.12 -3.05
N PHE A 6 12.19 3.77 -2.76
CA PHE A 6 11.69 3.84 -1.39
C PHE A 6 11.07 2.49 -1.01
N HIS A 7 11.31 2.08 0.21
CA HIS A 7 10.82 0.82 0.75
C HIS A 7 10.06 1.09 2.05
N LEU A 8 8.85 0.55 2.15
CA LEU A 8 8.04 0.64 3.36
C LEU A 8 7.42 -0.72 3.66
N SER A 9 7.51 -1.15 4.89
CA SER A 9 6.90 -2.40 5.34
C SER A 9 5.82 -2.08 6.35
N ILE A 10 4.62 -2.64 6.14
CA ILE A 10 3.47 -2.45 7.03
C ILE A 10 2.78 -3.78 7.28
N PRO A 11 2.09 -3.90 8.43
CA PRO A 11 1.36 -5.14 8.72
C PRO A 11 0.07 -5.25 7.95
N ALA A 12 -0.35 -6.48 7.67
CA ALA A 12 -1.65 -6.78 7.09
C ALA A 12 -2.16 -8.09 7.68
N VAL A 13 -3.47 -8.16 7.91
CA VAL A 13 -4.07 -9.36 8.48
C VAL A 13 -4.29 -10.43 7.40
N ASP A 14 -4.79 -10.01 6.24
CA ASP A 14 -5.09 -10.91 5.12
C ASP A 14 -4.40 -10.39 3.87
N LEU A 15 -3.37 -11.11 3.42
CA LEU A 15 -2.58 -10.67 2.27
C LEU A 15 -3.38 -10.71 0.97
N GLY A 16 -4.28 -11.67 0.82
CA GLY A 16 -5.08 -11.78 -0.40
C GLY A 16 -6.07 -10.62 -0.56
N ILE A 17 -6.76 -10.29 0.50
CA ILE A 17 -7.70 -9.16 0.50
C ILE A 17 -6.93 -7.84 0.30
N SER A 18 -5.81 -7.69 1.01
CA SER A 18 -5.00 -6.49 0.89
C SER A 18 -4.43 -6.34 -0.52
N ARG A 19 -3.92 -7.43 -1.10
CA ARG A 19 -3.39 -7.42 -2.46
C ARG A 19 -4.44 -6.93 -3.44
N ASP A 20 -5.65 -7.49 -3.37
CA ASP A 20 -6.74 -7.09 -4.27
C ASP A 20 -7.02 -5.60 -4.15
N TRP A 21 -7.10 -5.09 -2.94
CA TRP A 21 -7.36 -3.67 -2.72
C TRP A 21 -6.26 -2.79 -3.28
N TYR A 22 -4.99 -3.12 -2.96
CA TYR A 22 -3.86 -2.30 -3.41
C TYR A 22 -3.71 -2.34 -4.93
N GLU A 23 -3.96 -3.49 -5.56
CA GLU A 23 -3.91 -3.59 -7.02
C GLU A 23 -5.03 -2.78 -7.67
N ARG A 24 -6.23 -2.95 -7.16
CA ARG A 24 -7.42 -2.34 -7.76
C ARG A 24 -7.50 -0.84 -7.51
N VAL A 25 -7.20 -0.41 -6.30
CA VAL A 25 -7.39 1.00 -5.90
C VAL A 25 -6.15 1.84 -6.17
N LEU A 26 -4.99 1.39 -5.73
CA LEU A 26 -3.76 2.16 -5.85
C LEU A 26 -2.96 1.83 -7.10
N GLY A 27 -3.38 0.84 -7.86
CA GLY A 27 -2.67 0.47 -9.09
C GLY A 27 -1.34 -0.20 -8.84
N CYS A 28 -1.17 -0.83 -7.68
CA CYS A 28 0.06 -1.54 -7.38
C CYS A 28 0.20 -2.77 -8.26
N ARG A 29 1.44 -3.19 -8.48
CA ARG A 29 1.75 -4.47 -9.13
C ARG A 29 2.29 -5.42 -8.09
N ALA A 30 1.67 -6.60 -7.99
CA ALA A 30 2.15 -7.62 -7.06
C ALA A 30 3.39 -8.27 -7.64
N GLY A 31 4.40 -8.37 -6.79
CA GLY A 31 5.63 -9.09 -7.11
C GLY A 31 5.70 -10.40 -6.35
N ARG A 32 6.88 -10.65 -5.76
CA ARG A 32 7.11 -11.88 -5.03
C ARG A 32 6.23 -11.94 -3.77
N SER A 33 5.72 -13.12 -3.47
CA SER A 33 4.90 -13.33 -2.27
C SER A 33 5.22 -14.67 -1.62
N SER A 34 4.90 -14.75 -0.33
CA SER A 34 4.93 -15.96 0.46
C SER A 34 3.70 -15.97 1.36
N ASP A 35 3.58 -16.95 2.26
CA ASP A 35 2.50 -16.95 3.22
C ASP A 35 2.61 -15.81 4.23
N GLU A 36 3.80 -15.24 4.40
CA GLU A 36 4.08 -14.25 5.42
C GLU A 36 4.20 -12.83 4.89
N ALA A 37 4.47 -12.66 3.59
CA ALA A 37 4.73 -11.34 3.05
C ALA A 37 4.36 -11.25 1.58
N LEU A 38 4.04 -10.04 1.17
CA LEU A 38 3.74 -9.72 -0.22
C LEU A 38 4.47 -8.43 -0.58
N ILE A 39 5.22 -8.47 -1.67
CA ILE A 39 5.92 -7.29 -2.18
C ILE A 39 5.07 -6.67 -3.29
N LEU A 40 4.79 -5.38 -3.15
CA LEU A 40 4.04 -4.62 -4.14
C LEU A 40 4.92 -3.51 -4.71
N ASP A 41 4.75 -3.24 -6.00
CA ASP A 41 5.28 -2.03 -6.62
C ASP A 41 4.19 -0.96 -6.53
N LEU A 42 4.50 0.13 -5.85
CA LEU A 42 3.61 1.28 -5.72
C LEU A 42 4.32 2.48 -6.34
N ALA A 43 3.90 2.85 -7.54
CA ALA A 43 4.44 4.01 -8.25
C ALA A 43 5.98 3.98 -8.37
N GLY A 44 6.54 2.82 -8.61
CA GLY A 44 7.99 2.64 -8.75
C GLY A 44 8.72 2.44 -7.44
N HIS A 45 8.00 2.38 -6.33
CA HIS A 45 8.58 2.15 -5.01
C HIS A 45 8.09 0.82 -4.45
N GLN A 46 8.76 0.33 -3.42
CA GLN A 46 8.44 -0.97 -2.86
C GLN A 46 7.61 -0.84 -1.59
N LEU A 47 6.42 -1.44 -1.60
CA LEU A 47 5.57 -1.55 -0.43
C LEU A 47 5.48 -3.02 -0.06
N VAL A 48 5.87 -3.35 1.17
CA VAL A 48 5.82 -4.73 1.65
C VAL A 48 4.72 -4.87 2.69
N LEU A 49 3.82 -5.82 2.46
CA LEU A 49 2.80 -6.17 3.43
C LEU A 49 3.28 -7.42 4.18
N GLN A 50 3.42 -7.32 5.49
CA GLN A 50 3.82 -8.45 6.32
C GLN A 50 2.62 -8.92 7.11
N ARG A 51 2.35 -10.22 7.02
CA ARG A 51 1.17 -10.80 7.65
C ARG A 51 1.29 -10.81 9.16
N HIS A 52 0.25 -10.34 9.82
CA HIS A 52 0.05 -10.48 11.25
C HIS A 52 -1.29 -11.13 11.48
N SER A 53 -1.31 -12.15 12.33
CA SER A 53 -2.52 -12.92 12.57
C SER A 53 -3.55 -12.19 13.42
N HIS A 54 -3.16 -11.09 14.03
CA HIS A 54 -4.06 -10.31 14.88
C HIS A 54 -3.62 -8.85 14.91
N ASP A 55 -4.52 -8.02 15.39
CA ASP A 55 -4.30 -6.59 15.55
C ASP A 55 -3.10 -6.37 16.49
N LEU A 56 -2.27 -5.38 16.17
CA LEU A 56 -1.14 -5.00 16.99
C LEU A 56 -1.54 -4.21 18.24
N GLY A 57 -2.83 -4.13 18.50
CA GLY A 57 -3.35 -3.53 19.74
C GLY A 57 -3.48 -2.02 19.73
N LEU A 58 -3.06 -1.37 18.66
CA LEU A 58 -3.16 0.08 18.58
C LEU A 58 -3.98 0.46 17.34
N LYS A 59 -5.20 0.92 17.57
CA LYS A 59 -6.02 1.47 16.51
C LYS A 59 -5.75 2.95 16.37
N GLN A 60 -5.45 3.36 15.17
CA GLN A 60 -5.24 4.77 14.88
C GLN A 60 -6.53 5.38 14.37
N ALA A 61 -6.94 6.47 15.00
CA ALA A 61 -8.10 7.24 14.55
C ALA A 61 -7.60 8.39 13.70
N GLY A 62 -8.02 8.45 12.43
CA GLY A 62 -7.56 9.47 11.51
C GLY A 62 -6.15 9.21 11.01
N ILE A 63 -5.43 10.27 10.68
CA ILE A 63 -4.12 10.15 10.02
C ILE A 63 -2.93 10.34 10.95
N TYR A 64 -3.16 10.65 12.21
CA TYR A 64 -2.09 10.86 13.17
C TYR A 64 -1.94 9.67 14.11
N PRO A 65 -0.71 9.33 14.47
CA PRO A 65 0.55 9.91 13.97
C PRO A 65 1.09 9.24 12.71
N ARG A 66 0.53 8.11 12.29
CA ARG A 66 1.07 7.31 11.19
C ARG A 66 0.20 7.40 9.96
N HIS A 67 0.80 7.82 8.86
CA HIS A 67 0.14 7.82 7.56
C HIS A 67 1.18 7.87 6.46
N PHE A 68 0.77 7.49 5.26
CA PHE A 68 1.56 7.68 4.05
C PHE A 68 0.59 7.83 2.88
N GLY A 69 1.10 8.29 1.76
CA GLY A 69 0.24 8.47 0.61
C GLY A 69 1.02 8.82 -0.65
N LEU A 70 0.26 9.13 -1.68
CA LEU A 70 0.80 9.56 -2.97
C LEU A 70 0.52 11.03 -3.15
N ILE A 71 1.50 11.75 -3.66
CA ILE A 71 1.33 13.15 -4.04
C ILE A 71 1.29 13.20 -5.56
N PHE A 72 0.17 13.64 -6.10
CA PHE A 72 0.00 13.73 -7.54
C PHE A 72 0.32 15.13 -8.04
N GLN A 73 0.91 15.20 -9.23
CA GLN A 73 1.23 16.47 -9.86
C GLN A 73 0.04 17.06 -10.62
N HIS A 74 -0.93 16.25 -10.97
CA HIS A 74 -2.10 16.67 -11.72
C HIS A 74 -3.39 16.26 -11.01
N SER A 75 -4.35 17.18 -10.94
CA SER A 75 -5.61 16.93 -10.26
C SER A 75 -6.40 15.77 -10.89
N ALA A 76 -6.24 15.55 -12.20
CA ALA A 76 -6.91 14.44 -12.88
C ALA A 76 -6.50 13.08 -12.29
N GLN A 77 -5.23 12.93 -11.92
CA GLN A 77 -4.73 11.70 -11.31
C GLN A 77 -5.35 11.49 -9.94
N TRP A 78 -5.43 12.55 -9.15
CA TRP A 78 -6.05 12.51 -7.84
C TRP A 78 -7.53 12.15 -7.95
N GLN A 79 -8.23 12.77 -8.91
CA GLN A 79 -9.64 12.52 -9.14
C GLN A 79 -9.90 11.05 -9.52
N ALA A 80 -9.05 10.51 -10.39
CA ALA A 80 -9.17 9.12 -10.81
C ALA A 80 -9.00 8.16 -9.62
N LEU A 81 -8.04 8.42 -8.74
CA LEU A 81 -7.87 7.62 -7.53
C LEU A 81 -9.09 7.71 -6.64
N ARG A 82 -9.58 8.93 -6.42
CA ARG A 82 -10.75 9.14 -5.58
C ARG A 82 -11.94 8.31 -6.05
N GLU A 83 -12.16 8.26 -7.36
CA GLU A 83 -13.25 7.47 -7.94
C GLU A 83 -13.07 5.98 -7.69
N ARG A 84 -11.85 5.49 -7.70
CA ARG A 84 -11.58 4.08 -7.43
C ARG A 84 -11.81 3.72 -5.96
N VAL A 85 -11.58 4.67 -5.06
CA VAL A 85 -11.79 4.45 -3.63
C VAL A 85 -13.28 4.41 -3.29
N GLU A 86 -14.06 5.24 -3.94
CA GLU A 86 -15.50 5.28 -3.76
C GLU A 86 -16.17 4.13 -4.47
#